data_6666307034e2c337a7892afa1f9f9062
#
_entry.id   6666307034e2c337a7892afa1f9f9062
#
_cell.length_a   1.000
_cell.length_b   1.000
_cell.length_c   1.000
_cell.angle_alpha   90.00
_cell.angle_beta   90.00
_cell.angle_gamma   90.00
#
_symmetry.space_group_name_H-M   'P 1'
#
loop_
_entity.id
_entity.type
_entity.pdbx_description
1 polymer ?
#
loop_
_entity_poly.entity_id
_entity_poly.type
_entity_poly.pdbx_seq_one_letter_code
_entity_poly.pdbx_strand_id
1 'polypeptide(L)'
;MTNLADAIDALLPQTQCTKCGYQGCRPYAEAIAQGDADINLCPPGGAAGIRKLAQLLGREQKALNPANGIEKPRTAALIDESRCIGCMLCIHACPVDAIVGSPKRMHTVLTEFCTGCDLCVPPCPVDCIEMVELEALAERGNRHASALAGQSVEDMAAIARSRYQFHQLRLEREKIEREQRLAKKAEAKLAHPETLTVGHDLDRKKAAVRAAIERARARRAGQTNN
;
A
#
# COMPACT_ATOMS: atom_id res chain seq x y z
N MET A 1 24.04 -3.42 13.39
CA MET A 1 23.13 -3.58 14.57
C MET A 1 21.71 -3.34 14.05
N THR A 2 20.86 -4.35 14.05
CA THR A 2 19.44 -4.20 13.67
C THR A 2 18.77 -3.26 14.66
N ASN A 3 18.12 -2.23 14.15
CA ASN A 3 17.33 -1.30 14.95
C ASN A 3 16.15 -2.08 15.59
N LEU A 4 15.76 -1.74 16.83
CA LEU A 4 14.63 -2.38 17.51
C LEU A 4 13.35 -2.38 16.65
N ALA A 5 13.08 -1.28 15.92
CA ALA A 5 11.96 -1.19 14.99
C ALA A 5 12.05 -2.25 13.86
N ASP A 6 13.26 -2.59 13.39
CA ASP A 6 13.43 -3.63 12.36
C ASP A 6 13.10 -5.04 12.92
N ALA A 7 13.49 -5.30 14.16
CA ALA A 7 13.16 -6.56 14.83
C ALA A 7 11.64 -6.69 15.07
N ILE A 8 10.99 -5.61 15.47
CA ILE A 8 9.53 -5.56 15.65
C ILE A 8 8.83 -5.73 14.30
N ASP A 9 9.23 -4.98 13.26
CA ASP A 9 8.65 -5.07 11.92
C ASP A 9 8.74 -6.49 11.35
N ALA A 10 9.85 -7.19 11.62
CA ALA A 10 10.04 -8.58 11.19
C ALA A 10 8.99 -9.55 11.77
N LEU A 11 8.43 -9.25 12.94
CA LEU A 11 7.41 -10.07 13.59
C LEU A 11 5.98 -9.72 13.16
N LEU A 12 5.77 -8.60 12.48
CA LEU A 12 4.44 -8.17 12.02
C LEU A 12 4.00 -8.92 10.77
N PRO A 13 2.68 -9.16 10.60
CA PRO A 13 2.13 -9.98 9.51
C PRO A 13 2.20 -9.33 8.13
N GLN A 14 2.64 -8.10 8.03
CA GLN A 14 2.86 -7.33 6.80
C GLN A 14 1.61 -7.18 5.89
N THR A 15 0.43 -7.24 6.47
CA THR A 15 -0.83 -7.07 5.74
C THR A 15 -1.07 -5.64 5.26
N GLN A 16 -0.39 -4.65 5.84
CA GLN A 16 -0.51 -3.20 5.53
C GLN A 16 -1.95 -2.67 5.65
N CYS A 17 -2.79 -3.29 6.49
CA CYS A 17 -4.24 -3.08 6.58
C CYS A 17 -4.67 -1.82 7.34
N THR A 18 -3.75 -1.12 7.99
CA THR A 18 -3.98 0.09 8.83
C THR A 18 -4.93 -0.09 10.03
N LYS A 19 -5.41 -1.31 10.32
CA LYS A 19 -6.36 -1.58 11.42
C LYS A 19 -5.80 -1.22 12.81
N CYS A 20 -4.49 -1.24 12.97
CA CYS A 20 -3.81 -0.78 14.19
C CYS A 20 -3.83 0.75 14.40
N GLY A 21 -4.38 1.52 13.45
CA GLY A 21 -4.40 2.98 13.46
C GLY A 21 -3.16 3.64 12.82
N TYR A 22 -2.17 2.87 12.41
CA TYR A 22 -0.95 3.35 11.73
C TYR A 22 -1.03 3.13 10.23
N GLN A 23 -0.26 3.91 9.46
CA GLN A 23 -0.26 3.89 7.99
C GLN A 23 0.53 2.70 7.39
N GLY A 24 0.53 1.56 8.07
CA GLY A 24 1.20 0.34 7.67
C GLY A 24 1.95 -0.33 8.81
N CYS A 25 2.60 -1.45 8.54
CA CYS A 25 3.28 -2.23 9.56
C CYS A 25 4.55 -1.53 10.07
N ARG A 26 5.33 -0.90 9.20
CA ARG A 26 6.56 -0.21 9.60
C ARG A 26 6.32 0.97 10.56
N PRO A 27 5.40 1.92 10.30
CA PRO A 27 5.08 2.97 11.26
C PRO A 27 4.59 2.44 12.62
N TYR A 28 3.84 1.34 12.63
CA TYR A 28 3.44 0.70 13.88
C TYR A 28 4.64 0.11 14.63
N ALA A 29 5.57 -0.54 13.94
CA ALA A 29 6.80 -1.06 14.53
C ALA A 29 7.67 0.04 15.14
N GLU A 30 7.78 1.18 14.46
CA GLU A 30 8.51 2.37 14.94
C GLU A 30 7.86 2.96 16.19
N ALA A 31 6.54 3.09 16.22
CA ALA A 31 5.80 3.56 17.38
C ALA A 31 5.95 2.64 18.59
N ILE A 32 5.94 1.31 18.38
CA ILE A 32 6.22 0.35 19.47
C ILE A 32 7.66 0.52 20.00
N ALA A 33 8.63 0.68 19.10
CA ALA A 33 10.04 0.84 19.46
C ALA A 33 10.30 2.12 20.26
N GLN A 34 9.56 3.18 19.98
CA GLN A 34 9.60 4.49 20.67
C GLN A 34 8.81 4.48 21.98
N GLY A 35 7.94 3.48 22.19
CA GLY A 35 7.06 3.41 23.36
C GLY A 35 5.74 4.16 23.20
N ASP A 36 5.44 4.68 22.01
CA ASP A 36 4.22 5.44 21.69
C ASP A 36 3.02 4.55 21.35
N ALA A 37 3.27 3.25 21.10
CA ALA A 37 2.24 2.27 20.83
C ALA A 37 2.35 1.03 21.71
N ASP A 38 1.19 0.45 22.03
CA ASP A 38 1.14 -0.86 22.68
C ASP A 38 1.26 -2.00 21.66
N ILE A 39 1.64 -3.19 22.13
CA ILE A 39 1.92 -4.37 21.30
C ILE A 39 0.65 -5.10 20.81
N ASN A 40 -0.52 -4.72 21.31
CA ASN A 40 -1.78 -5.45 21.12
C ASN A 40 -2.77 -4.78 20.15
N LEU A 41 -2.29 -3.93 19.23
CA LEU A 41 -3.17 -3.18 18.32
C LEU A 41 -3.36 -3.85 16.94
N CYS A 42 -2.69 -4.98 16.65
CA CYS A 42 -2.70 -5.60 15.33
C CYS A 42 -3.64 -6.82 15.24
N PRO A 43 -4.88 -6.70 14.69
CA PRO A 43 -5.78 -7.85 14.56
C PRO A 43 -5.24 -8.98 13.68
N PRO A 44 -4.62 -8.72 12.49
CA PRO A 44 -4.05 -9.81 11.70
C PRO A 44 -2.87 -10.53 12.36
N GLY A 45 -2.17 -9.86 13.30
CA GLY A 45 -1.11 -10.48 14.10
C GLY A 45 -1.67 -11.39 15.21
N GLY A 46 -2.87 -11.07 15.68
CA GLY A 46 -3.60 -11.83 16.69
C GLY A 46 -2.83 -12.09 17.98
N ALA A 47 -3.28 -13.08 18.73
CA ALA A 47 -2.63 -13.49 19.97
C ALA A 47 -1.19 -14.01 19.75
N ALA A 48 -0.93 -14.62 18.61
CA ALA A 48 0.41 -15.13 18.27
C ALA A 48 1.42 -13.99 18.05
N GLY A 49 1.03 -12.94 17.32
CA GLY A 49 1.86 -11.76 17.12
C GLY A 49 2.15 -11.02 18.43
N ILE A 50 1.12 -10.82 19.26
CA ILE A 50 1.27 -10.18 20.57
C ILE A 50 2.28 -10.94 21.44
N ARG A 51 2.21 -12.28 21.47
CA ARG A 51 3.13 -13.13 22.24
C ARG A 51 4.58 -12.95 21.77
N LYS A 52 4.81 -12.94 20.42
CA LYS A 52 6.16 -12.75 19.86
C LYS A 52 6.71 -11.35 20.20
N LEU A 53 5.88 -10.31 20.11
CA LEU A 53 6.26 -8.95 20.48
C LEU A 53 6.53 -8.81 21.98
N ALA A 54 5.69 -9.41 22.83
CA ALA A 54 5.89 -9.43 24.27
C ALA A 54 7.22 -10.11 24.65
N GLN A 55 7.53 -11.24 24.03
CA GLN A 55 8.78 -11.96 24.23
C GLN A 55 10.00 -11.15 23.77
N LEU A 56 9.95 -10.53 22.57
CA LEU A 56 11.04 -9.69 22.06
C LEU A 56 11.34 -8.51 22.98
N LEU A 57 10.28 -7.88 23.54
CA LEU A 57 10.39 -6.64 24.31
C LEU A 57 10.49 -6.86 25.82
N GLY A 58 10.41 -8.10 26.31
CA GLY A 58 10.36 -8.40 27.75
C GLY A 58 9.13 -7.78 28.43
N ARG A 59 8.00 -7.65 27.71
CA ARG A 59 6.74 -7.06 28.20
C ARG A 59 5.73 -8.15 28.54
N GLU A 60 4.75 -7.81 29.39
CA GLU A 60 3.62 -8.68 29.65
C GLU A 60 2.74 -8.83 28.39
N GLN A 61 2.24 -10.06 28.18
CA GLN A 61 1.29 -10.35 27.11
C GLN A 61 -0.07 -9.77 27.43
N LYS A 62 -0.66 -9.02 26.51
CA LYS A 62 -1.98 -8.42 26.62
C LYS A 62 -2.96 -9.09 25.67
N ALA A 63 -4.26 -9.01 25.97
CA ALA A 63 -5.32 -9.34 25.01
C ALA A 63 -5.31 -8.36 23.85
N LEU A 64 -5.74 -8.79 22.65
CA LEU A 64 -5.93 -7.91 21.49
C LEU A 64 -6.89 -6.77 21.86
N ASN A 65 -6.54 -5.54 21.50
CA ASN A 65 -7.39 -4.40 21.76
C ASN A 65 -8.64 -4.46 20.86
N PRO A 66 -9.84 -4.60 21.43
CA PRO A 66 -11.08 -4.76 20.67
C PRO A 66 -11.45 -3.53 19.83
N ALA A 67 -10.93 -2.34 20.17
CA ALA A 67 -11.14 -1.12 19.38
C ALA A 67 -10.50 -1.21 17.98
N ASN A 68 -9.47 -2.04 17.79
CA ASN A 68 -8.80 -2.27 16.51
C ASN A 68 -9.43 -3.40 15.69
N GLY A 69 -10.38 -4.15 16.27
CA GLY A 69 -11.05 -5.27 15.66
C GLY A 69 -10.71 -6.61 16.31
N ILE A 70 -11.07 -7.69 15.64
CA ILE A 70 -10.89 -9.07 16.12
C ILE A 70 -9.94 -9.83 15.19
N GLU A 71 -9.29 -10.85 15.74
CA GLU A 71 -8.55 -11.83 14.96
C GLU A 71 -9.53 -12.63 14.09
N LYS A 72 -9.21 -12.79 12.81
CA LYS A 72 -10.04 -13.50 11.82
C LYS A 72 -9.20 -14.49 11.04
N PRO A 73 -9.83 -15.53 10.46
CA PRO A 73 -9.18 -16.38 9.46
C PRO A 73 -8.59 -15.53 8.34
N ARG A 74 -7.57 -16.07 7.68
CA ARG A 74 -6.94 -15.39 6.53
C ARG A 74 -7.89 -15.37 5.36
N THR A 75 -8.03 -14.19 4.76
CA THR A 75 -8.90 -13.96 3.59
C THR A 75 -8.09 -13.47 2.39
N ALA A 76 -8.65 -13.62 1.19
CA ALA A 76 -8.21 -12.89 0.01
C ALA A 76 -9.40 -12.22 -0.66
N ALA A 77 -9.15 -11.13 -1.38
CA ALA A 77 -10.17 -10.46 -2.15
C ALA A 77 -10.55 -11.30 -3.37
N LEU A 78 -11.83 -11.38 -3.67
CA LEU A 78 -12.41 -11.95 -4.88
C LEU A 78 -13.21 -10.86 -5.60
N ILE A 79 -12.94 -10.65 -6.88
CA ILE A 79 -13.67 -9.68 -7.71
C ILE A 79 -14.67 -10.44 -8.59
N ASP A 80 -15.93 -10.03 -8.51
CA ASP A 80 -16.94 -10.44 -9.49
C ASP A 80 -16.67 -9.70 -10.80
N GLU A 81 -16.01 -10.40 -11.73
CA GLU A 81 -15.57 -9.83 -13.01
C GLU A 81 -16.75 -9.39 -13.89
N SER A 82 -17.94 -10.01 -13.73
CA SER A 82 -19.14 -9.65 -14.47
C SER A 82 -19.72 -8.29 -14.08
N ARG A 83 -19.50 -7.88 -12.82
CA ARG A 83 -19.92 -6.59 -12.27
C ARG A 83 -18.85 -5.51 -12.34
N CYS A 84 -17.60 -5.89 -12.57
CA CYS A 84 -16.46 -4.98 -12.55
C CYS A 84 -16.49 -4.01 -13.74
N ILE A 85 -16.49 -2.70 -13.47
CA ILE A 85 -16.52 -1.63 -14.48
C ILE A 85 -15.14 -1.09 -14.87
N GLY A 86 -14.06 -1.62 -14.30
CA GLY A 86 -12.69 -1.20 -14.63
C GLY A 86 -12.33 0.20 -14.17
N CYS A 87 -12.81 0.64 -12.99
CA CYS A 87 -12.63 2.02 -12.47
C CYS A 87 -11.22 2.29 -11.90
N MET A 88 -10.36 1.30 -11.74
CA MET A 88 -8.99 1.36 -11.20
C MET A 88 -8.87 1.63 -9.69
N LEU A 89 -9.95 1.93 -8.97
CA LEU A 89 -9.87 2.35 -7.55
C LEU A 89 -9.30 1.25 -6.65
N CYS A 90 -9.66 -0.01 -6.86
CA CYS A 90 -9.12 -1.14 -6.11
C CYS A 90 -7.61 -1.38 -6.38
N ILE A 91 -7.14 -1.14 -7.61
CA ILE A 91 -5.71 -1.23 -7.97
C ILE A 91 -4.93 -0.15 -7.23
N HIS A 92 -5.45 1.09 -7.19
CA HIS A 92 -4.81 2.19 -6.45
C HIS A 92 -4.82 1.99 -4.94
N ALA A 93 -5.81 1.29 -4.41
CA ALA A 93 -5.93 1.01 -2.98
C ALA A 93 -5.06 -0.18 -2.52
N CYS A 94 -4.58 -1.03 -3.45
CA CYS A 94 -3.85 -2.23 -3.08
C CYS A 94 -2.39 -1.91 -2.69
N PRO A 95 -1.97 -2.18 -1.45
CA PRO A 95 -0.63 -1.82 -0.98
C PRO A 95 0.48 -2.76 -1.49
N VAL A 96 0.11 -3.87 -2.14
CA VAL A 96 1.04 -4.93 -2.57
C VAL A 96 0.92 -5.26 -4.07
N ASP A 97 0.21 -4.45 -4.83
CA ASP A 97 -0.04 -4.64 -6.27
C ASP A 97 -0.59 -6.04 -6.60
N ALA A 98 -1.49 -6.55 -5.74
CA ALA A 98 -2.12 -7.85 -5.95
C ALA A 98 -3.34 -7.81 -6.89
N ILE A 99 -3.74 -6.64 -7.38
CA ILE A 99 -4.87 -6.50 -8.30
C ILE A 99 -4.35 -6.02 -9.65
N VAL A 100 -4.75 -6.72 -10.69
CA VAL A 100 -4.35 -6.42 -12.07
C VAL A 100 -5.56 -6.12 -12.94
N GLY A 101 -5.35 -5.31 -13.98
CA GLY A 101 -6.38 -4.88 -14.92
C GLY A 101 -5.99 -3.60 -15.63
N SER A 102 -6.92 -3.03 -16.37
CA SER A 102 -6.72 -1.76 -17.07
C SER A 102 -8.01 -0.92 -17.07
N PRO A 103 -7.92 0.39 -17.35
CA PRO A 103 -9.08 1.25 -17.39
C PRO A 103 -10.17 0.70 -18.34
N LYS A 104 -11.42 0.67 -17.86
CA LYS A 104 -12.60 0.16 -18.59
C LYS A 104 -12.52 -1.33 -18.95
N ARG A 105 -11.67 -2.10 -18.31
CA ARG A 105 -11.58 -3.56 -18.40
C ARG A 105 -11.76 -4.13 -17.00
N MET A 106 -12.29 -5.35 -16.90
CA MET A 106 -12.40 -6.04 -15.62
C MET A 106 -11.05 -6.18 -14.93
N HIS A 107 -11.09 -6.19 -13.60
CA HIS A 107 -9.91 -6.43 -12.78
C HIS A 107 -9.99 -7.83 -12.17
N THR A 108 -8.82 -8.41 -11.87
CA THR A 108 -8.73 -9.68 -11.17
C THR A 108 -7.69 -9.63 -10.07
N VAL A 109 -7.78 -10.53 -9.10
CA VAL A 109 -6.88 -10.60 -7.95
C VAL A 109 -5.85 -11.71 -8.15
N LEU A 110 -4.59 -11.36 -7.99
CA LEU A 110 -3.49 -12.33 -7.85
C LEU A 110 -3.49 -12.83 -6.41
N THR A 111 -4.22 -13.93 -6.18
CA THR A 111 -4.48 -14.46 -4.82
C THR A 111 -3.18 -14.72 -4.06
N GLU A 112 -2.13 -15.17 -4.73
CA GLU A 112 -0.81 -15.44 -4.17
C GLU A 112 -0.12 -14.21 -3.55
N PHE A 113 -0.52 -13.00 -3.92
CA PHE A 113 0.02 -11.74 -3.40
C PHE A 113 -0.96 -10.99 -2.51
N CYS A 114 -2.23 -11.44 -2.45
CA CYS A 114 -3.25 -10.78 -1.65
C CYS A 114 -2.98 -10.99 -0.15
N THR A 115 -2.86 -9.90 0.60
CA THR A 115 -2.60 -9.93 2.06
C THR A 115 -3.86 -9.94 2.91
N GLY A 116 -5.06 -9.88 2.30
CA GLY A 116 -6.33 -9.82 3.04
C GLY A 116 -6.54 -8.51 3.81
N CYS A 117 -6.00 -7.40 3.33
CA CYS A 117 -6.03 -6.12 4.03
C CYS A 117 -7.38 -5.37 3.98
N ASP A 118 -8.32 -5.79 3.16
CA ASP A 118 -9.67 -5.22 2.92
C ASP A 118 -9.68 -3.82 2.26
N LEU A 119 -8.53 -3.18 2.03
CA LEU A 119 -8.45 -1.79 1.55
C LEU A 119 -9.06 -1.55 0.15
N CYS A 120 -9.21 -2.61 -0.65
CA CYS A 120 -9.83 -2.53 -1.98
C CYS A 120 -11.36 -2.54 -1.95
N VAL A 121 -11.99 -2.96 -0.85
CA VAL A 121 -13.45 -3.11 -0.74
C VAL A 121 -14.15 -1.76 -0.67
N PRO A 122 -13.82 -0.84 0.28
CA PRO A 122 -14.56 0.41 0.43
C PRO A 122 -14.54 1.33 -0.82
N PRO A 123 -13.47 1.41 -1.63
CA PRO A 123 -13.46 2.29 -2.79
C PRO A 123 -14.18 1.72 -4.02
N CYS A 124 -14.69 0.48 -3.97
CA CYS A 124 -15.39 -0.12 -5.10
C CYS A 124 -16.79 0.49 -5.27
N PRO A 125 -17.08 1.23 -6.36
CA PRO A 125 -18.36 1.94 -6.50
C PRO A 125 -19.53 1.03 -6.90
N VAL A 126 -19.25 -0.22 -7.23
CA VAL A 126 -20.26 -1.21 -7.65
C VAL A 126 -20.28 -2.44 -6.74
N ASP A 127 -19.60 -2.38 -5.60
CA ASP A 127 -19.55 -3.43 -4.57
C ASP A 127 -19.32 -4.84 -5.16
N CYS A 128 -18.39 -4.95 -6.12
CA CYS A 128 -18.06 -6.21 -6.79
C CYS A 128 -16.90 -6.96 -6.14
N ILE A 129 -16.45 -6.54 -4.94
CA ILE A 129 -15.30 -7.14 -4.25
C ILE A 129 -15.77 -7.70 -2.92
N GLU A 130 -15.53 -8.99 -2.70
CA GLU A 130 -15.75 -9.65 -1.42
C GLU A 130 -14.44 -10.18 -0.84
N MET A 131 -14.38 -10.30 0.49
CA MET A 131 -13.28 -10.96 1.19
C MET A 131 -13.70 -12.38 1.52
N VAL A 132 -13.00 -13.35 0.94
CA VAL A 132 -13.30 -14.78 1.08
C VAL A 132 -12.17 -15.46 1.84
N GLU A 133 -12.50 -16.37 2.76
CA GLU A 133 -11.49 -17.17 3.47
C GLU A 133 -10.68 -18.03 2.50
N LEU A 134 -9.38 -18.17 2.78
CA LEU A 134 -8.48 -18.92 1.88
C LEU A 134 -8.91 -20.37 1.73
N GLU A 135 -9.40 -20.99 2.80
CA GLU A 135 -9.94 -22.36 2.78
C GLU A 135 -11.14 -22.47 1.83
N ALA A 136 -12.07 -21.52 1.91
CA ALA A 136 -13.25 -21.50 1.02
C ALA A 136 -12.87 -21.23 -0.45
N LEU A 137 -11.84 -20.41 -0.71
CA LEU A 137 -11.30 -20.22 -2.05
C LEU A 137 -10.62 -21.49 -2.58
N ALA A 138 -9.90 -22.20 -1.72
CA ALA A 138 -9.26 -23.47 -2.06
C ALA A 138 -10.29 -24.54 -2.43
N GLU A 139 -11.39 -24.65 -1.67
CA GLU A 139 -12.52 -25.53 -1.96
C GLU A 139 -13.20 -25.21 -3.31
N ARG A 140 -13.22 -23.93 -3.69
CA ARG A 140 -13.69 -23.47 -5.02
C ARG A 140 -12.69 -23.73 -6.16
N GLY A 141 -11.58 -24.43 -5.88
CA GLY A 141 -10.57 -24.80 -6.88
C GLY A 141 -9.48 -23.75 -7.15
N ASN A 142 -9.38 -22.72 -6.30
CA ASN A 142 -8.29 -21.73 -6.41
C ASN A 142 -6.97 -22.36 -5.93
N ARG A 143 -6.10 -22.72 -6.87
CA ARG A 143 -4.81 -23.38 -6.59
C ARG A 143 -3.87 -22.53 -5.75
N HIS A 144 -3.89 -21.20 -5.93
CA HIS A 144 -3.06 -20.28 -5.15
C HIS A 144 -3.54 -20.20 -3.70
N ALA A 145 -4.85 -20.16 -3.47
CA ALA A 145 -5.41 -20.23 -2.14
C ALA A 145 -5.05 -21.54 -1.41
N SER A 146 -5.10 -22.68 -2.11
CA SER A 146 -4.67 -23.99 -1.58
C SER A 146 -3.19 -23.97 -1.17
N ALA A 147 -2.33 -23.39 -2.00
CA ALA A 147 -0.90 -23.26 -1.67
C ALA A 147 -0.65 -22.35 -0.47
N LEU A 148 -1.38 -21.23 -0.37
CA LEU A 148 -1.27 -20.28 0.74
C LEU A 148 -1.79 -20.84 2.06
N ALA A 149 -2.82 -21.67 2.05
CA ALA A 149 -3.36 -22.31 3.24
C ALA A 149 -2.30 -23.17 3.98
N GLY A 150 -1.35 -23.74 3.22
CA GLY A 150 -0.23 -24.51 3.77
C GLY A 150 1.02 -23.72 4.16
N GLN A 151 1.08 -22.41 3.87
CA GLN A 151 2.25 -21.59 4.16
C GLN A 151 2.23 -21.03 5.58
N SER A 152 3.42 -20.85 6.15
CA SER A 152 3.56 -20.17 7.44
C SER A 152 3.22 -18.68 7.33
N VAL A 153 2.81 -18.08 8.44
CA VAL A 153 2.55 -16.62 8.51
C VAL A 153 3.83 -15.84 8.20
N GLU A 154 4.98 -16.34 8.60
CA GLU A 154 6.30 -15.75 8.39
C GLU A 154 6.68 -15.70 6.90
N ASP A 155 6.46 -16.80 6.16
CA ASP A 155 6.75 -16.87 4.72
C ASP A 155 5.86 -15.88 3.95
N MET A 156 4.57 -15.86 4.29
CA MET A 156 3.64 -14.91 3.70
C MET A 156 3.98 -13.44 4.03
N ALA A 157 4.40 -13.17 5.27
CA ALA A 157 4.83 -11.84 5.67
C ALA A 157 6.09 -11.39 4.91
N ALA A 158 7.03 -12.30 4.64
CA ALA A 158 8.22 -12.00 3.85
C ALA A 158 7.86 -11.61 2.41
N ILE A 159 6.96 -12.37 1.76
CA ILE A 159 6.44 -12.05 0.41
C ILE A 159 5.70 -10.70 0.43
N ALA A 160 4.79 -10.50 1.39
CA ALA A 160 4.01 -9.27 1.52
C ALA A 160 4.90 -8.04 1.72
N ARG A 161 5.95 -8.14 2.56
CA ARG A 161 6.94 -7.08 2.76
C ARG A 161 7.66 -6.73 1.47
N SER A 162 8.18 -7.74 0.76
CA SER A 162 8.87 -7.53 -0.53
C SER A 162 7.95 -6.84 -1.55
N ARG A 163 6.70 -7.29 -1.66
CA ARG A 163 5.70 -6.68 -2.55
C ARG A 163 5.37 -5.24 -2.16
N TYR A 164 5.21 -4.97 -0.86
CA TYR A 164 4.97 -3.62 -0.37
C TYR A 164 6.15 -2.68 -0.67
N GLN A 165 7.39 -3.12 -0.44
CA GLN A 165 8.58 -2.35 -0.78
C GLN A 165 8.65 -2.05 -2.29
N PHE A 166 8.37 -3.04 -3.13
CA PHE A 166 8.29 -2.85 -4.57
C PHE A 166 7.21 -1.83 -4.96
N HIS A 167 6.01 -1.93 -4.35
CA HIS A 167 4.92 -0.98 -4.53
C HIS A 167 5.35 0.46 -4.21
N GLN A 168 6.04 0.69 -3.07
CA GLN A 168 6.54 2.00 -2.69
C GLN A 168 7.56 2.54 -3.69
N LEU A 169 8.51 1.71 -4.14
CA LEU A 169 9.49 2.09 -5.16
C LEU A 169 8.83 2.44 -6.50
N ARG A 170 7.79 1.67 -6.89
CA ARG A 170 7.02 1.95 -8.11
C ARG A 170 6.31 3.30 -8.02
N LEU A 171 5.62 3.58 -6.92
CA LEU A 171 4.92 4.84 -6.72
C LEU A 171 5.88 6.05 -6.75
N GLU A 172 7.05 5.95 -6.12
CA GLU A 172 8.04 7.03 -6.14
C GLU A 172 8.59 7.24 -7.56
N ARG A 173 8.88 6.18 -8.30
CA ARG A 173 9.29 6.26 -9.70
C ARG A 173 8.22 6.94 -10.57
N GLU A 174 6.96 6.51 -10.46
CA GLU A 174 5.84 7.09 -11.22
C GLU A 174 5.63 8.58 -10.90
N LYS A 175 5.83 8.97 -9.65
CA LYS A 175 5.77 10.37 -9.22
C LYS A 175 6.88 11.19 -9.89
N ILE A 176 8.10 10.70 -9.87
CA ILE A 176 9.25 11.34 -10.52
C ILE A 176 9.01 11.47 -12.04
N GLU A 177 8.57 10.40 -12.71
CA GLU A 177 8.27 10.40 -14.13
C GLU A 177 7.14 11.39 -14.48
N ARG A 178 6.10 11.45 -13.65
CA ARG A 178 5.01 12.42 -13.79
C ARG A 178 5.51 13.86 -13.67
N GLU A 179 6.33 14.16 -12.66
CA GLU A 179 6.92 15.49 -12.47
C GLU A 179 7.80 15.88 -13.66
N GLN A 180 8.62 14.96 -14.17
CA GLN A 180 9.46 15.17 -15.37
C GLN A 180 8.62 15.46 -16.61
N ARG A 181 7.54 14.71 -16.82
CA ARG A 181 6.63 14.91 -17.95
C ARG A 181 5.93 16.27 -17.88
N LEU A 182 5.51 16.68 -16.68
CA LEU A 182 4.89 17.98 -16.45
C LEU A 182 5.89 19.12 -16.66
N ALA A 183 7.13 18.99 -16.19
CA ALA A 183 8.19 19.97 -16.41
C ALA A 183 8.52 20.14 -17.90
N LYS A 184 8.68 19.04 -18.64
CA LYS A 184 8.90 19.09 -20.11
C LYS A 184 7.74 19.78 -20.85
N LYS A 185 6.49 19.48 -20.47
CA LYS A 185 5.32 20.16 -21.05
C LYS A 185 5.28 21.66 -20.73
N ALA A 186 5.71 22.04 -19.53
CA ALA A 186 5.77 23.44 -19.13
C ALA A 186 6.89 24.19 -19.88
N GLU A 187 8.06 23.59 -20.04
CA GLU A 187 9.18 24.13 -20.84
C GLU A 187 8.77 24.32 -22.29
N ALA A 188 8.12 23.32 -22.91
CA ALA A 188 7.63 23.44 -24.29
C ALA A 188 6.62 24.58 -24.46
N LYS A 189 5.71 24.79 -23.48
CA LYS A 189 4.77 25.94 -23.52
C LYS A 189 5.46 27.30 -23.37
N LEU A 190 6.56 27.38 -22.64
CA LEU A 190 7.35 28.61 -22.53
C LEU A 190 8.17 28.89 -23.78
N ALA A 191 8.63 27.86 -24.50
CA ALA A 191 9.33 27.99 -25.76
C ALA A 191 8.41 28.50 -26.91
N HIS A 192 7.09 28.22 -26.82
CA HIS A 192 6.09 28.63 -27.81
C HIS A 192 5.00 29.50 -27.16
N PRO A 193 5.33 30.75 -26.77
CA PRO A 193 4.43 31.64 -26.03
C PRO A 193 3.16 32.01 -26.83
N GLU A 194 3.15 31.90 -28.15
CA GLU A 194 2.01 32.07 -29.02
C GLU A 194 0.87 31.08 -28.76
N THR A 195 1.17 29.91 -28.11
CA THR A 195 0.14 28.94 -27.71
C THR A 195 -0.55 29.29 -26.38
N LEU A 196 -0.05 30.30 -25.69
CA LEU A 196 -0.65 30.82 -24.47
C LEU A 196 -1.69 31.89 -24.86
N THR A 197 -2.97 31.59 -24.64
CA THR A 197 -4.05 32.53 -24.91
C THR A 197 -3.78 33.91 -24.31
N VAL A 198 -3.85 34.94 -25.17
CA VAL A 198 -3.60 36.33 -24.83
C VAL A 198 -4.63 36.84 -23.80
N GLY A 199 -4.13 37.25 -22.63
CA GLY A 199 -4.95 37.85 -21.57
C GLY A 199 -4.05 38.52 -20.54
N HIS A 200 -4.57 39.51 -19.80
CA HIS A 200 -3.90 40.35 -18.79
C HIS A 200 -3.10 39.61 -17.70
N ASP A 201 -3.01 38.27 -17.74
CA ASP A 201 -2.39 37.40 -16.74
C ASP A 201 -1.19 36.57 -17.29
N LEU A 202 -0.66 36.93 -18.48
CA LEU A 202 0.38 36.16 -19.17
C LEU A 202 1.69 36.10 -18.36
N ASP A 203 2.11 37.20 -17.77
CA ASP A 203 3.36 37.31 -17.03
C ASP A 203 3.26 36.54 -15.70
N ARG A 204 2.11 36.59 -15.03
CA ARG A 204 1.85 35.80 -13.83
C ARG A 204 1.83 34.30 -14.13
N LYS A 205 1.24 33.87 -15.24
CA LYS A 205 1.25 32.48 -15.71
C LYS A 205 2.67 32.01 -16.06
N LYS A 206 3.45 32.85 -16.77
CA LYS A 206 4.86 32.56 -17.05
C LYS A 206 5.70 32.45 -15.78
N ALA A 207 5.50 33.32 -14.79
CA ALA A 207 6.21 33.29 -13.50
C ALA A 207 5.86 31.99 -12.72
N ALA A 208 4.57 31.61 -12.67
CA ALA A 208 4.13 30.40 -12.01
C ALA A 208 4.71 29.14 -12.67
N VAL A 209 4.80 29.08 -13.98
CA VAL A 209 5.41 27.97 -14.73
C VAL A 209 6.90 27.90 -14.46
N ARG A 210 7.64 29.03 -14.49
CA ARG A 210 9.07 29.08 -14.14
C ARG A 210 9.32 28.57 -12.72
N ALA A 211 8.56 29.04 -11.74
CA ALA A 211 8.68 28.59 -10.36
C ALA A 211 8.38 27.08 -10.19
N ALA A 212 7.46 26.52 -10.96
CA ALA A 212 7.20 25.07 -10.97
C ALA A 212 8.38 24.27 -11.54
N ILE A 213 8.99 24.75 -12.64
CA ILE A 213 10.19 24.15 -13.25
C ILE A 213 11.38 24.19 -12.29
N GLU A 214 11.62 25.31 -11.62
CA GLU A 214 12.69 25.44 -10.62
C GLU A 214 12.52 24.47 -9.45
N ARG A 215 11.29 24.35 -8.90
CA ARG A 215 11.01 23.36 -7.85
C ARG A 215 11.27 21.93 -8.30
N ALA A 216 10.88 21.57 -9.53
CA ALA A 216 11.14 20.25 -10.09
C ALA A 216 12.66 19.98 -10.28
N ARG A 217 13.43 20.98 -10.71
CA ARG A 217 14.89 20.90 -10.84
C ARG A 217 15.60 20.78 -9.49
N ALA A 218 15.19 21.55 -8.49
CA ALA A 218 15.75 21.51 -7.13
C ALA A 218 15.54 20.13 -6.48
N ARG A 219 14.36 19.53 -6.64
CA ARG A 219 14.09 18.17 -6.14
C ARG A 219 14.99 17.11 -6.81
N ARG A 220 15.29 17.26 -8.10
CA ARG A 220 16.23 16.35 -8.80
C ARG A 220 17.64 16.46 -8.25
N ALA A 221 18.15 17.68 -8.04
CA ALA A 221 19.48 17.91 -7.49
C ALA A 221 19.66 17.32 -6.08
N GLY A 222 18.59 17.30 -5.26
CA GLY A 222 18.61 16.67 -3.93
C GLY A 222 18.58 15.14 -3.95
N GLN A 223 18.12 14.51 -5.05
CA GLN A 223 18.02 13.04 -5.17
C GLN A 223 19.29 12.38 -5.76
N THR A 224 20.18 13.15 -6.38
CA THR A 224 21.46 12.63 -6.94
C THR A 224 22.57 12.56 -5.91
N ASN A 225 22.35 13.01 -4.67
CA ASN A 225 23.35 13.06 -3.59
C ASN A 225 23.05 12.07 -2.43
N ASN A 226 22.20 11.05 -2.64
CA ASN A 226 21.95 10.00 -1.64
C ASN A 226 22.25 8.62 -2.21
#